data_34ef66ba573241dfa20b094df85745f5
#
_entry.id   34ef66ba573241dfa20b094df85745f5
#
_cell.length_a   1.000
_cell.length_b   1.000
_cell.length_c   1.000
_cell.angle_alpha   90.00
_cell.angle_beta   90.00
_cell.angle_gamma   90.00
#
_symmetry.space_group_name_H-M   'P 1'
#
loop_
_entity.id
_entity.type
_entity.pdbx_description
1 polymer ?
#
loop_
_entity_poly.entity_id
_entity_poly.type
_entity_poly.pdbx_seq_one_letter_code
_entity_poly.pdbx_strand_id
1 'polypeptide(L)'
;DVQRRLANGEKIDHVWVMFDKDDFSHFEEAHKKIEKLNNSKTLNVERLHYNTKNNIVWHSCWSNESFELWLCLYFCYYQSASKRTEYINFLQNKGIPYKKNLPNVHDILVEKGGSLETAIKYAKKLEKAKGIDNPSTGMYKFAEYFIGYMEK
;
A
#
# COMPACT_ATOMS: atom_id res chain seq x y z
N ASP A 1 1.29 9.22 -16.15
CA ASP A 1 2.56 9.80 -15.70
C ASP A 1 3.78 8.92 -16.03
N VAL A 2 3.77 7.60 -15.73
CA VAL A 2 4.86 6.66 -16.03
C VAL A 2 5.26 6.70 -17.52
N GLN A 3 4.29 6.65 -18.44
CA GLN A 3 4.56 6.70 -19.88
C GLN A 3 5.27 7.98 -20.31
N ARG A 4 4.87 9.13 -19.74
CA ARG A 4 5.51 10.42 -20.03
C ARG A 4 6.96 10.45 -19.55
N ARG A 5 7.23 9.92 -18.35
CA ARG A 5 8.58 9.87 -17.79
C ARG A 5 9.51 8.96 -18.62
N LEU A 6 9.00 7.80 -19.03
CA LEU A 6 9.73 6.89 -19.91
C LEU A 6 10.00 7.52 -21.29
N ALA A 7 9.03 8.25 -21.85
CA ALA A 7 9.22 8.97 -23.11
C ALA A 7 10.29 10.07 -23.02
N ASN A 8 10.48 10.64 -21.82
CA ASN A 8 11.55 11.60 -21.53
C ASN A 8 12.90 10.94 -21.23
N GLY A 9 13.03 9.62 -21.40
CA GLY A 9 14.27 8.87 -21.17
C GLY A 9 14.60 8.55 -19.72
N GLU A 10 13.63 8.76 -18.79
CA GLU A 10 13.83 8.40 -17.39
C GLU A 10 13.83 6.87 -17.22
N LYS A 11 14.77 6.35 -16.41
CA LYS A 11 14.79 4.94 -16.03
C LYS A 11 13.86 4.71 -14.85
N ILE A 12 12.93 3.77 -14.99
CA ILE A 12 12.00 3.37 -13.95
C ILE A 12 12.09 1.86 -13.76
N ASP A 13 12.53 1.42 -12.60
CA ASP A 13 12.65 -0.01 -12.28
C ASP A 13 11.41 -0.53 -11.55
N HIS A 14 10.81 0.29 -10.67
CA HIS A 14 9.64 -0.08 -9.87
C HIS A 14 8.56 0.99 -9.92
N VAL A 15 7.30 0.56 -9.97
CA VAL A 15 6.12 1.42 -9.83
C VAL A 15 5.24 0.88 -8.70
N TRP A 16 4.98 1.71 -7.70
CA TRP A 16 4.13 1.40 -6.56
C TRP A 16 2.80 2.13 -6.71
N VAL A 17 1.72 1.37 -6.84
CA VAL A 17 0.37 1.91 -6.95
C VAL A 17 -0.33 1.77 -5.61
N MET A 18 -0.55 2.91 -4.94
CA MET A 18 -1.22 2.98 -3.63
C MET A 18 -2.66 3.43 -3.81
N PHE A 19 -3.60 2.70 -3.23
CA PHE A 19 -5.02 3.01 -3.34
C PHE A 19 -5.84 2.39 -2.21
N ASP A 20 -6.93 3.05 -1.87
CA ASP A 20 -7.88 2.62 -0.85
C ASP A 20 -9.11 1.97 -1.49
N LYS A 21 -9.76 1.07 -0.76
CA LYS A 21 -11.06 0.52 -1.15
C LYS A 21 -12.14 1.60 -1.03
N ASP A 22 -12.29 2.18 0.15
CA ASP A 22 -13.30 3.21 0.45
C ASP A 22 -14.58 3.01 -0.38
N ASP A 23 -14.97 4.03 -1.15
CA ASP A 23 -16.08 3.97 -2.10
C ASP A 23 -15.67 3.57 -3.53
N PHE A 24 -14.43 3.09 -3.72
CA PHE A 24 -13.91 2.72 -5.04
C PHE A 24 -14.49 1.39 -5.52
N SER A 25 -15.48 1.44 -6.38
CA SER A 25 -16.21 0.28 -6.90
C SER A 25 -15.34 -0.71 -7.69
N HIS A 26 -14.25 -0.25 -8.32
CA HIS A 26 -13.37 -1.07 -9.16
C HIS A 26 -12.06 -1.51 -8.44
N PHE A 27 -12.09 -1.58 -7.12
CA PHE A 27 -10.92 -1.92 -6.30
C PHE A 27 -10.28 -3.25 -6.68
N GLU A 28 -11.07 -4.32 -6.76
CA GLU A 28 -10.56 -5.65 -7.14
C GLU A 28 -10.02 -5.70 -8.56
N GLU A 29 -10.68 -5.00 -9.49
CA GLU A 29 -10.23 -4.91 -10.87
C GLU A 29 -8.89 -4.19 -10.98
N ALA A 30 -8.71 -3.11 -10.22
CA ALA A 30 -7.45 -2.37 -10.15
C ALA A 30 -6.32 -3.26 -9.63
N HIS A 31 -6.55 -3.99 -8.53
CA HIS A 31 -5.59 -4.94 -7.98
C HIS A 31 -5.20 -6.02 -9.00
N LYS A 32 -6.17 -6.72 -9.57
CA LYS A 32 -5.96 -7.74 -10.60
C LYS A 32 -5.23 -7.20 -11.85
N LYS A 33 -5.52 -5.95 -12.23
CA LYS A 33 -4.87 -5.31 -13.39
C LYS A 33 -3.39 -5.06 -13.13
N ILE A 34 -3.04 -4.61 -11.92
CA ILE A 34 -1.64 -4.40 -11.54
C ILE A 34 -0.88 -5.73 -11.50
N GLU A 35 -1.48 -6.79 -10.95
CA GLU A 35 -0.86 -8.12 -10.95
C GLU A 35 -0.64 -8.66 -12.36
N LYS A 36 -1.61 -8.46 -13.27
CA LYS A 36 -1.48 -8.83 -14.69
C LYS A 36 -0.33 -8.10 -15.37
N LEU A 37 -0.02 -6.86 -15.00
CA LEU A 37 1.12 -6.12 -15.58
C LEU A 37 2.46 -6.81 -15.35
N ASN A 38 2.64 -7.51 -14.23
CA ASN A 38 3.85 -8.28 -13.93
C ASN A 38 3.89 -9.64 -14.65
N ASN A 39 2.72 -10.27 -14.84
CA ASN A 39 2.61 -11.60 -15.38
C ASN A 39 2.55 -11.63 -16.91
N SER A 40 2.35 -10.48 -17.54
CA SER A 40 2.14 -10.39 -18.97
C SER A 40 3.44 -10.17 -19.75
N LYS A 41 4.24 -11.22 -19.89
CA LYS A 41 5.27 -11.26 -20.96
C LYS A 41 4.65 -11.27 -22.37
N THR A 42 3.32 -11.33 -22.49
CA THR A 42 2.59 -11.64 -23.73
C THR A 42 1.31 -10.86 -23.97
N LEU A 43 0.96 -9.82 -23.23
CA LEU A 43 -0.23 -9.03 -23.55
C LEU A 43 0.08 -7.99 -24.63
N ASN A 44 -0.30 -8.33 -25.88
CA ASN A 44 -0.41 -7.44 -27.06
C ASN A 44 -1.47 -6.34 -26.83
N VAL A 45 -1.29 -5.50 -25.84
CA VAL A 45 -2.07 -4.28 -25.67
C VAL A 45 -1.12 -3.13 -25.93
N GLU A 46 -1.37 -2.34 -26.95
CA GLU A 46 -0.50 -1.24 -27.41
C GLU A 46 -0.04 -0.29 -26.28
N ARG A 47 -0.82 -0.19 -25.20
CA ARG A 47 -0.48 0.60 -24.01
C ARG A 47 0.48 -0.09 -23.03
N LEU A 48 0.73 -1.39 -23.17
CA LEU A 48 1.60 -2.19 -22.30
C LEU A 48 2.97 -2.51 -22.91
N HIS A 49 3.20 -2.13 -24.15
CA HIS A 49 4.50 -2.31 -24.83
C HIS A 49 5.69 -1.69 -24.07
N TYR A 50 5.45 -0.64 -23.28
CA TYR A 50 6.50 -0.02 -22.48
C TYR A 50 7.00 -0.90 -21.32
N ASN A 51 6.13 -1.72 -20.71
CA ASN A 51 6.51 -2.56 -19.56
C ASN A 51 7.46 -3.70 -19.95
N THR A 52 7.18 -4.39 -21.06
CA THR A 52 8.01 -5.50 -21.51
C THR A 52 9.37 -5.06 -21.99
N LYS A 53 9.48 -3.85 -22.54
CA LYS A 53 10.73 -3.28 -23.04
C LYS A 53 11.62 -2.72 -21.93
N ASN A 54 11.05 -2.27 -20.81
CA ASN A 54 11.79 -1.59 -19.74
C ASN A 54 11.90 -2.41 -18.44
N ASN A 55 11.42 -3.66 -18.40
CA ASN A 55 11.46 -4.56 -17.24
C ASN A 55 10.91 -3.93 -15.94
N ILE A 56 9.88 -3.08 -16.04
CA ILE A 56 9.29 -2.40 -14.89
C ILE A 56 8.53 -3.41 -14.04
N VAL A 57 8.79 -3.40 -12.74
CA VAL A 57 8.06 -4.19 -11.75
C VAL A 57 6.95 -3.32 -11.14
N TRP A 58 5.71 -3.78 -11.25
CA TRP A 58 4.55 -3.09 -10.70
C TRP A 58 4.12 -3.71 -9.38
N HIS A 59 3.84 -2.88 -8.41
CA HIS A 59 3.42 -3.29 -7.08
C HIS A 59 2.06 -2.69 -6.74
N SER A 60 1.17 -3.53 -6.22
CA SER A 60 -0.12 -3.11 -5.68
C SER A 60 -0.02 -2.97 -4.18
N CYS A 61 -0.25 -1.76 -3.67
CA CYS A 61 -0.28 -1.43 -2.25
C CYS A 61 -1.67 -0.89 -1.91
N TRP A 62 -2.58 -1.80 -1.63
CA TRP A 62 -3.95 -1.47 -1.29
C TRP A 62 -4.16 -1.30 0.21
N SER A 63 -5.26 -0.65 0.58
CA SER A 63 -5.82 -0.71 1.92
C SER A 63 -7.34 -0.88 1.84
N ASN A 64 -7.87 -1.88 2.52
CA ASN A 64 -9.31 -2.10 2.66
C ASN A 64 -9.70 -2.08 4.15
N GLU A 65 -10.41 -1.07 4.58
CA GLU A 65 -11.10 -0.05 3.79
C GLU A 65 -10.20 1.13 3.36
N SER A 66 -9.27 1.60 4.21
CA SER A 66 -8.49 2.81 3.98
C SER A 66 -7.07 2.74 4.56
N PHE A 67 -6.21 3.64 4.15
CA PHE A 67 -4.81 3.73 4.58
C PHE A 67 -4.64 3.85 6.11
N GLU A 68 -5.62 4.42 6.81
CA GLU A 68 -5.60 4.55 8.27
C GLU A 68 -5.53 3.20 8.99
N LEU A 69 -6.01 2.11 8.38
CA LEU A 69 -5.79 0.75 8.89
C LEU A 69 -4.31 0.47 9.09
N TRP A 70 -3.46 0.78 8.08
CA TRP A 70 -2.01 0.59 8.18
C TRP A 70 -1.40 1.28 9.39
N LEU A 71 -1.85 2.51 9.68
CA LEU A 71 -1.38 3.27 10.83
C LEU A 71 -1.82 2.65 12.17
N CYS A 72 -3.03 2.09 12.23
CA CYS A 72 -3.52 1.38 13.41
C CYS A 72 -2.70 0.12 13.73
N LEU A 73 -2.18 -0.56 12.70
CA LEU A 73 -1.38 -1.78 12.85
C LEU A 73 -0.03 -1.54 13.53
N TYR A 74 0.43 -0.31 13.64
CA TYR A 74 1.60 0.05 14.46
C TYR A 74 1.43 -0.31 15.93
N PHE A 75 0.17 -0.37 16.42
CA PHE A 75 -0.16 -0.54 17.84
C PHE A 75 -0.79 -1.88 18.16
N CYS A 76 -1.60 -2.41 17.28
CA CYS A 76 -2.35 -3.64 17.57
C CYS A 76 -2.76 -4.41 16.30
N TYR A 77 -3.07 -5.69 16.47
CA TYR A 77 -3.68 -6.51 15.44
C TYR A 77 -5.16 -6.15 15.29
N TYR A 78 -5.46 -5.22 14.37
CA TYR A 78 -6.80 -4.72 14.15
C TYR A 78 -7.58 -5.64 13.19
N GLN A 79 -8.49 -6.46 13.72
CA GLN A 79 -9.21 -7.51 12.98
C GLN A 79 -10.63 -7.12 12.56
N SER A 80 -11.18 -6.06 13.13
CA SER A 80 -12.55 -5.64 12.86
C SER A 80 -12.63 -4.94 11.52
N ALA A 81 -13.60 -5.33 10.70
CA ALA A 81 -13.96 -4.59 9.50
C ALA A 81 -14.58 -3.25 9.92
N SER A 82 -13.81 -2.20 9.76
CA SER A 82 -14.14 -0.86 10.25
C SER A 82 -14.17 0.15 9.12
N LYS A 83 -14.86 1.24 9.34
CA LYS A 83 -14.87 2.41 8.48
C LYS A 83 -13.67 3.31 8.78
N ARG A 84 -13.25 4.13 7.82
CA ARG A 84 -12.16 5.11 7.99
C ARG A 84 -12.28 5.92 9.28
N THR A 85 -13.49 6.36 9.64
CA THR A 85 -13.73 7.16 10.85
C THR A 85 -13.35 6.43 12.13
N GLU A 86 -13.54 5.12 12.18
CA GLU A 86 -13.19 4.30 13.36
C GLU A 86 -11.68 4.18 13.51
N TYR A 87 -10.95 4.01 12.41
CA TYR A 87 -9.48 4.03 12.42
C TYR A 87 -8.94 5.39 12.88
N ILE A 88 -9.51 6.49 12.38
CA ILE A 88 -9.14 7.84 12.81
C ILE A 88 -9.39 8.02 14.32
N ASN A 89 -10.55 7.62 14.81
CA ASN A 89 -10.88 7.68 16.23
C ASN A 89 -9.89 6.85 17.08
N PHE A 90 -9.51 5.66 16.63
CA PHE A 90 -8.51 4.85 17.29
C PHE A 90 -7.17 5.59 17.40
N LEU A 91 -6.68 6.19 16.32
CA LEU A 91 -5.42 6.96 16.31
C LEU A 91 -5.50 8.17 17.23
N GLN A 92 -6.60 8.92 17.22
CA GLN A 92 -6.83 10.06 18.10
C GLN A 92 -6.84 9.66 19.57
N ASN A 93 -7.46 8.52 19.90
CA ASN A 93 -7.46 7.96 21.25
C ASN A 93 -6.07 7.52 21.72
N LYS A 94 -5.14 7.24 20.81
CA LYS A 94 -3.72 7.04 21.09
C LYS A 94 -2.93 8.35 21.26
N GLY A 95 -3.60 9.50 21.21
CA GLY A 95 -2.98 10.82 21.32
C GLY A 95 -2.24 11.25 20.04
N ILE A 96 -2.60 10.68 18.88
CA ILE A 96 -2.08 11.07 17.58
C ILE A 96 -3.01 12.13 16.98
N PRO A 97 -2.55 13.35 16.68
CA PRO A 97 -3.38 14.41 16.12
C PRO A 97 -3.64 14.15 14.62
N TYR A 98 -4.15 12.95 14.30
CA TYR A 98 -4.27 12.50 12.93
C TYR A 98 -5.28 13.34 12.14
N LYS A 99 -4.81 13.82 11.01
CA LYS A 99 -5.60 14.42 9.92
C LYS A 99 -4.98 14.00 8.59
N LYS A 100 -5.74 14.04 7.51
CA LYS A 100 -5.23 13.74 6.18
C LYS A 100 -3.99 14.57 5.86
N ASN A 101 -2.95 13.93 5.33
CA ASN A 101 -1.65 14.54 5.02
C ASN A 101 -0.86 15.03 6.25
N LEU A 102 -1.03 14.38 7.41
CA LEU A 102 -0.19 14.65 8.58
C LEU A 102 1.29 14.38 8.22
N PRO A 103 2.17 15.40 8.26
CA PRO A 103 3.59 15.19 8.01
C PRO A 103 4.22 14.37 9.11
N ASN A 104 5.31 13.67 8.80
CA ASN A 104 6.09 12.86 9.75
C ASN A 104 5.24 11.86 10.55
N VAL A 105 4.18 11.34 9.94
CA VAL A 105 3.24 10.43 10.63
C VAL A 105 3.95 9.22 11.21
N HIS A 106 4.96 8.67 10.52
CA HIS A 106 5.75 7.54 11.01
C HIS A 106 6.42 7.86 12.35
N ASP A 107 7.14 8.99 12.44
CA ASP A 107 7.86 9.38 13.63
C ASP A 107 6.90 9.60 14.82
N ILE A 108 5.76 10.25 14.56
CA ILE A 108 4.71 10.46 15.55
C ILE A 108 4.16 9.11 16.06
N LEU A 109 3.92 8.14 15.19
CA LEU A 109 3.46 6.80 15.59
C LEU A 109 4.48 6.10 16.48
N VAL A 110 5.77 6.18 16.14
CA VAL A 110 6.86 5.56 16.91
C VAL A 110 7.00 6.26 18.28
N GLU A 111 6.98 7.58 18.34
CA GLU A 111 6.99 8.35 19.60
C GLU A 111 5.82 7.99 20.53
N LYS A 112 4.68 7.60 19.96
CA LYS A 112 3.49 7.14 20.71
C LYS A 112 3.53 5.65 21.04
N GLY A 113 4.66 4.98 20.84
CA GLY A 113 4.86 3.56 21.18
C GLY A 113 4.43 2.58 20.10
N GLY A 114 4.15 3.04 18.88
CA GLY A 114 3.93 2.19 17.72
C GLY A 114 5.22 1.63 17.14
N SER A 115 5.14 0.55 16.36
CA SER A 115 6.29 -0.08 15.72
C SER A 115 5.99 -0.45 14.27
N LEU A 116 6.91 -0.08 13.37
CA LEU A 116 6.84 -0.46 11.95
C LEU A 116 6.90 -1.98 11.76
N GLU A 117 7.76 -2.67 12.52
CA GLU A 117 7.86 -4.13 12.49
C GLU A 117 6.53 -4.79 12.89
N THR A 118 5.88 -4.24 13.91
CA THR A 118 4.56 -4.68 14.36
C THR A 118 3.51 -4.49 13.26
N ALA A 119 3.51 -3.35 12.59
CA ALA A 119 2.61 -3.07 11.47
C ALA A 119 2.82 -4.07 10.32
N ILE A 120 4.06 -4.31 9.92
CA ILE A 120 4.42 -5.30 8.88
C ILE A 120 3.90 -6.68 9.26
N LYS A 121 4.20 -7.15 10.48
CA LYS A 121 3.75 -8.45 10.99
C LYS A 121 2.23 -8.61 10.94
N TYR A 122 1.51 -7.60 11.39
CA TYR A 122 0.06 -7.65 11.46
C TYR A 122 -0.59 -7.51 10.08
N ALA A 123 -0.05 -6.69 9.18
CA ALA A 123 -0.53 -6.59 7.81
C ALA A 123 -0.39 -7.92 7.06
N LYS A 124 0.76 -8.60 7.18
CA LYS A 124 0.96 -9.95 6.61
C LYS A 124 -0.05 -10.96 7.16
N LYS A 125 -0.32 -10.90 8.46
CA LYS A 125 -1.30 -11.78 9.10
C LYS A 125 -2.72 -11.52 8.60
N LEU A 126 -3.09 -10.25 8.38
CA LEU A 126 -4.38 -9.87 7.82
C LEU A 126 -4.51 -10.35 6.37
N GLU A 127 -3.52 -10.09 5.52
CA GLU A 127 -3.55 -10.56 4.12
C GLU A 127 -3.65 -12.08 4.04
N LYS A 128 -2.92 -12.82 4.86
CA LYS A 128 -3.02 -14.29 4.93
C LYS A 128 -4.42 -14.77 5.32
N ALA A 129 -5.10 -14.06 6.21
CA ALA A 129 -6.41 -14.44 6.74
C ALA A 129 -7.58 -13.98 5.86
N LYS A 130 -7.44 -12.84 5.18
CA LYS A 130 -8.52 -12.12 4.50
C LYS A 130 -8.27 -11.88 2.99
N GLY A 131 -7.05 -12.11 2.51
CA GLY A 131 -6.70 -11.70 1.15
C GLY A 131 -6.77 -10.17 1.02
N ILE A 132 -7.63 -9.70 0.13
CA ILE A 132 -7.88 -8.26 -0.07
C ILE A 132 -9.16 -7.76 0.62
N ASP A 133 -9.87 -8.63 1.35
CA ASP A 133 -11.11 -8.27 2.06
C ASP A 133 -10.84 -7.45 3.34
N ASN A 134 -11.83 -6.66 3.75
CA ASN A 134 -11.74 -5.80 4.94
C ASN A 134 -11.71 -6.63 6.24
N PRO A 135 -10.74 -6.41 7.15
CA PRO A 135 -9.60 -5.50 7.04
C PRO A 135 -8.38 -6.16 6.40
N SER A 136 -7.76 -5.50 5.43
CA SER A 136 -6.50 -5.94 4.83
C SER A 136 -5.71 -4.78 4.24
N THR A 137 -4.38 -4.89 4.20
CA THR A 137 -3.53 -3.89 3.55
C THR A 137 -2.24 -4.51 3.02
N GLY A 138 -1.87 -4.12 1.81
CA GLY A 138 -0.60 -4.47 1.15
C GLY A 138 0.54 -3.48 1.39
N MET A 139 0.35 -2.49 2.27
CA MET A 139 1.36 -1.45 2.55
C MET A 139 2.67 -2.00 3.10
N TYR A 140 2.66 -3.15 3.77
CA TYR A 140 3.87 -3.80 4.27
C TYR A 140 4.88 -4.14 3.16
N LYS A 141 4.41 -4.41 1.94
CA LYS A 141 5.27 -4.73 0.78
C LYS A 141 6.16 -3.54 0.43
N PHE A 142 5.57 -2.34 0.45
CA PHE A 142 6.29 -1.09 0.24
C PHE A 142 7.29 -0.82 1.38
N ALA A 143 6.87 -1.00 2.64
CA ALA A 143 7.72 -0.79 3.80
C ALA A 143 8.94 -1.73 3.79
N GLU A 144 8.76 -3.02 3.53
CA GLU A 144 9.85 -3.99 3.45
C GLU A 144 10.83 -3.70 2.30
N TYR A 145 10.32 -3.28 1.15
CA TYR A 145 11.16 -2.89 0.02
C TYR A 145 12.08 -1.74 0.39
N PHE A 146 11.55 -0.70 1.06
CA PHE A 146 12.34 0.45 1.48
C PHE A 146 13.36 0.12 2.56
N ILE A 147 13.01 -0.69 3.56
CA ILE A 147 13.97 -1.16 4.57
C ILE A 147 15.13 -1.89 3.88
N GLY A 148 14.85 -2.87 3.05
CA GLY A 148 15.88 -3.63 2.34
C GLY A 148 16.70 -2.80 1.32
N TYR A 149 16.20 -1.65 0.89
CA TYR A 149 16.95 -0.70 0.05
C TYR A 149 17.90 0.17 0.88
N MET A 150 17.50 0.57 2.09
CA MET A 150 18.30 1.41 2.98
C MET A 150 19.46 0.66 3.65
N GLU A 151 19.36 -0.68 3.73
CA GLU A 151 20.39 -1.55 4.32
C GLU A 151 21.50 -1.99 3.33
N LYS A 152 21.42 -1.57 2.06
CA LYS A 152 22.40 -1.85 1.00
C LYS A 152 23.35 -0.69 0.79
#